data_aa52c6e196314ff74a1e685f478c13e5
#
_entry.id   aa52c6e196314ff74a1e685f478c13e5
#
_cell.length_a   1.000
_cell.length_b   1.000
_cell.length_c   1.000
_cell.angle_alpha   90.00
_cell.angle_beta   90.00
_cell.angle_gamma   90.00
#
_symmetry.space_group_name_H-M   'P 1'
#
loop_
_entity.id
_entity.type
_entity.pdbx_description
1 polymer ?
#
loop_
_entity_poly.entity_id
_entity_poly.type
_entity_poly.pdbx_seq_one_letter_code
_entity_poly.pdbx_strand_id
1 'polypeptide(L)'
;MNILVVPPCWLLFGLLLLNGVVGALLVRARCAARTAQGQAQREERLRNWSDRLRDASDPATHANALLDALVAAGGVPVAVLVSTKLGVHEPDAAALQVGEASAEQQAGLMLCVRLGEALGPGSRRDTEQPDVYLPLRGRGVTLGAAVLRGLGTTVDPSLRAHAQALCDQMGLALQRSLSARDEQQARELAREQAVRTALLAAVSHDYRTPLASIMSAASSLDQQAERLDVAQRRKLAAGIVEEVQRLSRLTDNTLQLVRLHAPGVEPQCDWESAEEIVGTALRRARRRDGGRQVRARVEPGLPLLWCDAMLVSQLLDNLVDNALKYGPPDAPVEILARHIADRMLLAVRDRGPGIALAWRERVFDVFQRGESDASQRPGAGVGLAVCRAIARVHGGELTLRPRSHGGCSFECLLPLREPPSDPPESENP
;
A
#
# COMPACT_ATOMS: atom_id res chain seq x y z
N MET A 1 88.31 40.83 24.63
CA MET A 1 87.15 39.93 24.50
C MET A 1 86.28 40.13 25.74
N ASN A 2 85.32 41.11 25.65
CA ASN A 2 84.46 41.45 26.79
C ASN A 2 83.31 40.48 26.84
N ILE A 3 83.33 39.57 27.81
CA ILE A 3 82.19 38.73 28.11
C ILE A 3 81.19 39.59 28.91
N LEU A 4 80.08 39.99 28.29
CA LEU A 4 78.97 40.65 28.94
C LEU A 4 78.34 39.67 29.92
N VAL A 5 78.72 39.80 31.22
CA VAL A 5 78.12 39.08 32.32
C VAL A 5 76.70 39.70 32.54
N VAL A 6 75.68 39.07 32.02
CA VAL A 6 74.28 39.47 32.27
C VAL A 6 73.99 39.26 33.74
N PRO A 7 73.53 40.28 34.46
CA PRO A 7 73.23 40.12 35.90
C PRO A 7 72.10 39.06 36.13
N PRO A 8 72.23 38.22 37.16
CA PRO A 8 71.29 37.06 37.40
C PRO A 8 69.82 37.46 37.58
N CYS A 9 69.55 38.71 37.92
CA CYS A 9 68.17 39.24 38.06
C CYS A 9 67.49 39.35 36.70
N TRP A 10 68.16 39.58 35.59
CA TRP A 10 67.52 39.58 34.24
C TRP A 10 67.17 38.19 33.75
N LEU A 11 67.94 37.19 34.14
CA LEU A 11 67.64 35.80 33.83
C LEU A 11 66.41 35.31 34.62
N LEU A 12 66.28 35.69 35.90
CA LEU A 12 65.08 35.39 36.69
C LEU A 12 63.85 36.10 36.18
N PHE A 13 63.94 37.35 35.75
CA PHE A 13 62.82 38.10 35.21
C PHE A 13 62.43 37.53 33.84
N GLY A 14 63.30 37.13 33.00
CA GLY A 14 63.01 36.44 31.74
C GLY A 14 62.36 35.11 31.95
N LEU A 15 62.79 34.34 32.94
CA LEU A 15 62.12 33.03 33.30
C LEU A 15 60.73 33.21 33.84
N LEU A 16 60.48 34.24 34.64
CA LEU A 16 59.10 34.57 35.13
C LEU A 16 58.18 35.03 34.02
N LEU A 17 58.67 35.86 33.09
CA LEU A 17 57.92 36.27 31.91
C LEU A 17 57.58 35.07 31.00
N LEU A 18 58.56 34.21 30.75
CA LEU A 18 58.35 32.99 29.94
C LEU A 18 57.31 32.04 30.57
N ASN A 19 57.37 31.80 31.89
CA ASN A 19 56.40 31.02 32.61
C ASN A 19 55.00 31.66 32.59
N GLY A 20 54.89 32.98 32.68
CA GLY A 20 53.63 33.70 32.54
C GLY A 20 53.02 33.54 31.13
N VAL A 21 53.84 33.68 30.09
CA VAL A 21 53.39 33.48 28.69
C VAL A 21 52.99 32.03 28.43
N VAL A 22 53.79 31.06 28.87
CA VAL A 22 53.49 29.64 28.75
C VAL A 22 52.20 29.28 29.53
N GLY A 23 52.04 29.80 30.76
CA GLY A 23 50.83 29.63 31.55
C GLY A 23 49.57 30.18 30.84
N ALA A 24 49.64 31.40 30.29
CA ALA A 24 48.58 32.02 29.54
C ALA A 24 48.23 31.25 28.25
N LEU A 25 49.22 30.74 27.53
CA LEU A 25 49.03 29.91 26.35
C LEU A 25 48.37 28.55 26.70
N LEU A 26 48.78 27.92 27.80
CA LEU A 26 48.18 26.66 28.27
C LEU A 26 46.73 26.85 28.70
N VAL A 27 46.41 27.94 29.39
CA VAL A 27 45.01 28.27 29.76
C VAL A 27 44.17 28.50 28.51
N ARG A 28 44.67 29.30 27.54
CA ARG A 28 43.97 29.50 26.25
C ARG A 28 43.77 28.19 25.49
N ALA A 29 44.80 27.35 25.38
CA ALA A 29 44.73 26.06 24.71
C ALA A 29 43.71 25.14 25.41
N ARG A 30 43.65 25.09 26.74
CA ARG A 30 42.68 24.32 27.49
C ARG A 30 41.26 24.86 27.32
N CYS A 31 41.05 26.16 27.29
CA CYS A 31 39.75 26.77 27.01
C CYS A 31 39.28 26.43 25.58
N ALA A 32 40.17 26.57 24.59
CA ALA A 32 39.87 26.24 23.20
C ALA A 32 39.56 24.73 23.01
N ALA A 33 40.30 23.84 23.67
CA ALA A 33 40.06 22.41 23.64
C ALA A 33 38.70 22.06 24.28
N ARG A 34 38.31 22.67 25.41
CA ARG A 34 37.02 22.46 26.05
C ARG A 34 35.85 22.95 25.18
N THR A 35 35.98 24.10 24.53
CA THR A 35 34.98 24.62 23.59
C THR A 35 34.85 23.73 22.37
N ALA A 36 35.95 23.26 21.79
CA ALA A 36 35.94 22.31 20.67
C ALA A 36 35.32 20.96 21.03
N GLN A 37 35.62 20.40 22.20
CA GLN A 37 35.01 19.17 22.70
C GLN A 37 33.51 19.34 22.90
N GLY A 38 33.05 20.46 23.49
CA GLY A 38 31.65 20.77 23.66
C GLY A 38 30.89 20.89 22.33
N GLN A 39 31.53 21.47 21.32
CA GLN A 39 30.95 21.56 19.97
C GLN A 39 30.88 20.17 19.30
N ALA A 40 31.93 19.37 19.36
CA ALA A 40 31.94 18.02 18.79
C ALA A 40 30.85 17.11 19.42
N GLN A 41 30.68 17.18 20.74
CA GLN A 41 29.62 16.43 21.43
C GLN A 41 28.22 16.88 21.05
N ARG A 42 28.01 18.19 20.81
CA ARG A 42 26.72 18.70 20.31
C ARG A 42 26.43 18.22 18.90
N GLU A 43 27.43 18.28 18.01
CA GLU A 43 27.28 17.77 16.64
C GLU A 43 27.00 16.27 16.59
N GLU A 44 27.66 15.48 17.42
CA GLU A 44 27.41 14.04 17.53
C GLU A 44 25.98 13.74 18.04
N ARG A 45 25.49 14.46 19.05
CA ARG A 45 24.11 14.34 19.53
C ARG A 45 23.10 14.70 18.44
N LEU A 46 23.34 15.76 17.67
CA LEU A 46 22.46 16.14 16.55
C LEU A 46 22.49 15.14 15.40
N ARG A 47 23.64 14.52 15.11
CA ARG A 47 23.73 13.43 14.13
C ARG A 47 22.92 12.21 14.58
N ASN A 48 23.14 11.75 15.80
CA ASN A 48 22.40 10.62 16.37
C ASN A 48 20.89 10.89 16.41
N TRP A 49 20.50 12.15 16.66
CA TRP A 49 19.13 12.59 16.59
C TRP A 49 18.57 12.51 15.16
N SER A 50 19.31 13.03 14.18
CA SER A 50 18.92 12.96 12.77
C SER A 50 18.74 11.51 12.26
N ASP A 51 19.58 10.58 12.72
CA ASP A 51 19.47 9.17 12.36
C ASP A 51 18.22 8.51 12.98
N ARG A 52 17.91 8.81 14.24
CA ARG A 52 16.64 8.35 14.88
C ARG A 52 15.40 8.85 14.13
N LEU A 53 15.43 10.09 13.65
CA LEU A 53 14.30 10.66 12.89
C LEU A 53 14.14 10.04 11.51
N ARG A 54 15.17 9.43 10.95
CA ARG A 54 15.12 8.77 9.63
C ARG A 54 14.27 7.49 9.66
N ASP A 55 14.33 6.77 10.78
CA ASP A 55 13.63 5.48 10.96
C ASP A 55 12.16 5.66 11.38
N ALA A 56 11.80 6.85 11.86
CA ALA A 56 10.44 7.16 12.27
C ALA A 56 9.58 7.55 11.05
N SER A 57 8.49 6.83 10.82
CA SER A 57 7.57 7.07 9.69
C SER A 57 6.24 7.71 10.10
N ASP A 58 5.93 7.75 11.40
CA ASP A 58 4.66 8.22 11.92
C ASP A 58 4.79 9.54 12.71
N PRO A 59 3.89 10.53 12.52
CA PRO A 59 3.91 11.80 13.26
C PRO A 59 3.89 11.64 14.80
N ALA A 60 3.20 10.63 15.33
CA ALA A 60 3.17 10.35 16.76
C ALA A 60 4.54 9.91 17.29
N THR A 61 5.23 9.03 16.56
CA THR A 61 6.58 8.57 16.88
C THR A 61 7.57 9.72 16.85
N HIS A 62 7.47 10.61 15.85
CA HIS A 62 8.27 11.82 15.75
C HIS A 62 8.04 12.77 16.94
N ALA A 63 6.77 13.02 17.32
CA ALA A 63 6.44 13.91 18.41
C ALA A 63 6.94 13.39 19.76
N ASN A 64 6.79 12.09 20.04
CA ASN A 64 7.30 11.46 21.25
C ASN A 64 8.83 11.53 21.33
N ALA A 65 9.51 11.23 20.23
CA ALA A 65 10.96 11.32 20.17
C ALA A 65 11.47 12.75 20.44
N LEU A 66 10.78 13.78 19.92
CA LEU A 66 11.13 15.18 20.19
C LEU A 66 10.89 15.54 21.65
N LEU A 67 9.76 15.11 22.22
CA LEU A 67 9.44 15.33 23.63
C LEU A 67 10.56 14.78 24.53
N ASP A 68 10.95 13.53 24.32
CA ASP A 68 12.02 12.88 25.09
C ASP A 68 13.36 13.62 24.95
N ALA A 69 13.70 14.05 23.73
CA ALA A 69 14.94 14.78 23.49
C ALA A 69 14.95 16.16 24.15
N LEU A 70 13.83 16.89 24.15
CA LEU A 70 13.71 18.21 24.78
C LEU A 70 13.69 18.10 26.30
N VAL A 71 13.02 17.09 26.88
CA VAL A 71 13.06 16.79 28.32
C VAL A 71 14.49 16.47 28.76
N ALA A 72 15.20 15.63 27.99
CA ALA A 72 16.60 15.29 28.29
C ALA A 72 17.55 16.50 28.18
N ALA A 73 17.25 17.45 27.29
CA ALA A 73 18.07 18.65 27.11
C ALA A 73 17.82 19.73 28.18
N GLY A 74 16.55 19.94 28.56
CA GLY A 74 16.14 21.05 29.42
C GLY A 74 15.84 20.67 30.88
N GLY A 75 15.57 19.38 31.17
CA GLY A 75 15.18 18.93 32.49
C GLY A 75 13.80 19.48 32.95
N VAL A 76 12.99 20.00 32.02
CA VAL A 76 11.71 20.65 32.31
C VAL A 76 10.57 19.91 31.61
N PRO A 77 9.32 20.04 32.09
CA PRO A 77 8.18 19.47 31.38
C PRO A 77 8.01 20.11 30.01
N VAL A 78 7.72 19.27 29.01
CA VAL A 78 7.57 19.66 27.60
C VAL A 78 6.22 19.18 27.07
N ALA A 79 5.61 19.94 26.17
CA ALA A 79 4.55 19.46 25.31
C ALA A 79 4.85 19.82 23.86
N VAL A 80 4.45 18.95 22.94
CA VAL A 80 4.74 19.07 21.50
C VAL A 80 3.41 18.98 20.75
N LEU A 81 3.18 19.92 19.85
CA LEU A 81 2.07 19.92 18.90
C LEU A 81 2.63 19.72 17.51
N VAL A 82 2.16 18.71 16.78
CA VAL A 82 2.59 18.42 15.40
C VAL A 82 1.39 18.34 14.45
N SER A 83 1.56 18.85 13.25
CA SER A 83 0.58 18.70 12.18
C SER A 83 0.67 17.29 11.59
N THR A 84 -0.49 16.71 11.28
CA THR A 84 -0.60 15.41 10.60
C THR A 84 -0.78 15.53 9.08
N LYS A 85 -0.90 16.77 8.57
CA LYS A 85 -1.08 17.08 7.14
C LYS A 85 -0.21 18.26 6.72
N LEU A 86 0.23 18.26 5.46
CA LEU A 86 0.91 19.39 4.83
C LEU A 86 -0.11 20.46 4.37
N GLY A 87 0.29 21.73 4.44
CA GLY A 87 -0.50 22.85 3.87
C GLY A 87 -1.65 23.38 4.71
N VAL A 88 -1.82 22.91 5.94
CA VAL A 88 -2.81 23.44 6.88
C VAL A 88 -2.17 24.57 7.68
N HIS A 89 -2.55 25.81 7.40
CA HIS A 89 -2.05 27.00 8.10
C HIS A 89 -2.67 27.20 9.50
N GLU A 90 -3.77 26.53 9.79
CA GLU A 90 -4.35 26.47 11.13
C GLU A 90 -4.20 25.04 11.66
N PRO A 91 -3.69 24.86 12.87
CA PRO A 91 -3.68 23.56 13.54
C PRO A 91 -5.13 23.21 13.88
N ASP A 92 -5.79 22.57 12.93
CA ASP A 92 -7.16 22.11 12.99
C ASP A 92 -7.25 20.80 13.81
N ALA A 93 -8.44 20.22 13.96
CA ALA A 93 -8.75 18.98 14.67
C ALA A 93 -7.84 17.77 14.30
N ALA A 94 -6.95 17.91 13.29
CA ALA A 94 -5.95 16.96 12.87
C ALA A 94 -4.55 17.15 13.49
N ALA A 95 -4.37 18.11 14.41
CA ALA A 95 -3.08 18.26 15.10
C ALA A 95 -2.95 17.23 16.23
N LEU A 96 -1.80 16.56 16.29
CA LEU A 96 -1.47 15.64 17.36
C LEU A 96 -0.70 16.37 18.45
N GLN A 97 -1.20 16.31 19.70
CA GLN A 97 -0.48 16.81 20.86
C GLN A 97 0.07 15.64 21.68
N VAL A 98 1.32 15.77 22.08
CA VAL A 98 2.01 14.86 22.99
C VAL A 98 2.54 15.65 24.18
N GLY A 99 2.34 15.14 25.38
CA GLY A 99 2.60 15.84 26.63
C GLY A 99 1.40 16.68 27.09
N GLU A 100 1.36 16.99 28.39
CA GLU A 100 0.31 17.80 28.98
C GLU A 100 0.53 19.28 28.72
N ALA A 101 -0.48 20.01 28.29
CA ALA A 101 -0.47 21.46 28.15
C ALA A 101 -1.79 22.04 28.65
N SER A 102 -1.73 23.16 29.40
CA SER A 102 -2.91 23.93 29.78
C SER A 102 -3.56 24.57 28.54
N ALA A 103 -4.80 25.06 28.69
CA ALA A 103 -5.49 25.77 27.60
C ALA A 103 -4.70 27.00 27.11
N GLU A 104 -4.02 27.70 28.03
CA GLU A 104 -3.17 28.85 27.72
C GLU A 104 -1.92 28.43 26.93
N GLN A 105 -1.29 27.31 27.34
CA GLN A 105 -0.14 26.75 26.63
C GLN A 105 -0.51 26.22 25.25
N GLN A 106 -1.69 25.64 25.08
CA GLN A 106 -2.22 25.24 23.77
C GLN A 106 -2.40 26.45 22.85
N ALA A 107 -2.97 27.55 23.38
CA ALA A 107 -3.09 28.79 22.62
C ALA A 107 -1.72 29.36 22.21
N GLY A 108 -0.72 29.29 23.11
CA GLY A 108 0.67 29.67 22.83
C GLY A 108 1.32 28.79 21.75
N LEU A 109 1.12 27.47 21.80
CA LEU A 109 1.59 26.55 20.77
C LEU A 109 0.98 26.89 19.38
N MET A 110 -0.34 27.11 19.34
CA MET A 110 -1.04 27.47 18.11
C MET A 110 -0.55 28.81 17.55
N LEU A 111 -0.34 29.80 18.42
CA LEU A 111 0.21 31.08 18.02
C LEU A 111 1.63 30.96 17.45
N CYS A 112 2.48 30.14 18.10
CA CYS A 112 3.83 29.85 17.64
C CYS A 112 3.83 29.18 16.26
N VAL A 113 2.93 28.23 16.00
CA VAL A 113 2.75 27.59 14.69
C VAL A 113 2.35 28.60 13.65
N ARG A 114 1.36 29.46 13.94
CA ARG A 114 0.85 30.47 13.00
C ARG A 114 1.89 31.52 12.63
N LEU A 115 2.67 31.99 13.59
CA LEU A 115 3.69 33.01 13.38
C LEU A 115 4.99 32.44 12.80
N GLY A 116 5.30 31.16 13.04
CA GLY A 116 6.57 30.53 12.68
C GLY A 116 7.75 31.10 13.46
N GLU A 117 7.50 31.83 14.54
CA GLU A 117 8.49 32.50 15.41
C GLU A 117 8.46 31.92 16.81
N ALA A 118 9.61 31.94 17.49
CA ALA A 118 9.70 31.56 18.88
C ALA A 118 9.08 32.62 19.78
N LEU A 119 8.37 32.20 20.83
CA LEU A 119 7.73 33.08 21.82
C LEU A 119 8.32 32.82 23.22
N GLY A 120 8.19 33.81 24.10
CA GLY A 120 8.65 33.74 25.48
C GLY A 120 10.04 34.30 25.75
N PRO A 121 10.67 34.02 26.89
CA PRO A 121 11.94 34.62 27.32
C PRO A 121 13.06 34.47 26.29
N GLY A 122 13.75 35.58 26.02
CA GLY A 122 14.83 35.65 25.04
C GLY A 122 14.36 35.63 23.57
N SER A 123 13.04 35.71 23.27
CA SER A 123 12.48 35.93 21.96
C SER A 123 12.23 37.42 21.71
N ARG A 124 11.66 37.74 20.52
CA ARG A 124 11.23 39.11 20.21
C ARG A 124 9.81 39.43 20.75
N ARG A 125 9.08 38.41 21.23
CA ARG A 125 7.68 38.53 21.66
C ARG A 125 7.44 37.77 22.95
N ASP A 126 6.52 38.28 23.76
CA ASP A 126 6.04 37.64 25.00
C ASP A 126 7.18 37.30 26.00
N THR A 127 8.15 38.24 26.16
CA THR A 127 9.35 38.05 26.98
C THR A 127 9.08 37.91 28.47
N GLU A 128 7.89 38.29 28.94
CA GLU A 128 7.48 38.22 30.36
C GLU A 128 6.87 36.87 30.76
N GLN A 129 6.56 35.99 29.80
CA GLN A 129 6.01 34.67 30.07
C GLN A 129 7.10 33.71 30.57
N PRO A 130 6.78 32.79 31.49
CA PRO A 130 7.75 31.82 32.02
C PRO A 130 8.05 30.66 31.07
N ASP A 131 7.23 30.46 30.04
CA ASP A 131 7.28 29.36 29.11
C ASP A 131 7.90 29.78 27.79
N VAL A 132 8.69 28.88 27.18
CA VAL A 132 9.35 29.08 25.89
C VAL A 132 8.67 28.23 24.84
N TYR A 133 8.20 28.83 23.75
CA TYR A 133 7.60 28.17 22.62
C TYR A 133 8.56 28.19 21.44
N LEU A 134 8.82 27.04 20.86
CA LEU A 134 9.75 26.83 19.76
C LEU A 134 9.04 26.24 18.55
N PRO A 135 9.07 26.88 17.38
CA PRO A 135 8.42 26.36 16.17
C PRO A 135 9.19 25.18 15.58
N LEU A 136 8.45 24.19 15.06
CA LEU A 136 9.00 23.08 14.27
C LEU A 136 8.99 23.53 12.79
N ARG A 137 10.11 24.07 12.33
CA ARG A 137 10.24 24.64 10.99
C ARG A 137 10.62 23.59 9.96
N GLY A 138 9.79 23.48 8.92
CA GLY A 138 10.14 22.83 7.67
C GLY A 138 10.67 23.84 6.64
N ARG A 139 10.76 23.43 5.36
CA ARG A 139 11.13 24.32 4.25
C ARG A 139 9.93 25.18 3.88
N GLY A 140 9.89 26.43 4.40
CA GLY A 140 8.84 27.39 4.10
C GLY A 140 7.51 27.20 4.82
N VAL A 141 7.39 26.22 5.73
CA VAL A 141 6.18 25.95 6.52
C VAL A 141 6.55 25.60 7.96
N THR A 142 5.66 25.94 8.90
CA THR A 142 5.78 25.50 10.30
C THR A 142 4.82 24.33 10.51
N LEU A 143 5.34 23.20 10.95
CA LEU A 143 4.59 21.93 11.06
C LEU A 143 4.21 21.58 12.49
N GLY A 144 4.49 22.46 13.43
CA GLY A 144 4.20 22.25 14.82
C GLY A 144 4.93 23.24 15.71
N ALA A 145 4.80 23.06 17.00
CA ALA A 145 5.54 23.81 18.01
C ALA A 145 5.78 22.92 19.24
N ALA A 146 6.81 23.26 20.00
CA ALA A 146 7.08 22.68 21.31
C ALA A 146 7.06 23.77 22.38
N VAL A 147 6.54 23.47 23.57
CA VAL A 147 6.62 24.34 24.74
C VAL A 147 7.51 23.70 25.81
N LEU A 148 8.48 24.48 26.33
CA LEU A 148 9.30 24.15 27.48
C LEU A 148 8.79 25.00 28.67
N ARG A 149 8.30 24.34 29.72
CA ARG A 149 7.56 24.97 30.80
C ARG A 149 8.46 25.36 31.95
N GLY A 150 8.20 26.54 32.55
CA GLY A 150 8.78 26.94 33.81
C GLY A 150 10.28 27.27 33.78
N LEU A 151 10.83 27.66 32.62
CA LEU A 151 12.23 28.06 32.48
C LEU A 151 12.52 29.43 33.13
N GLY A 152 11.48 30.20 33.52
CA GLY A 152 11.60 31.52 34.10
C GLY A 152 11.95 32.60 33.08
N THR A 153 12.20 33.82 33.58
CA THR A 153 12.48 35.00 32.73
C THR A 153 13.90 35.01 32.12
N THR A 154 14.82 34.17 32.63
CA THR A 154 16.21 34.05 32.13
C THR A 154 16.48 32.63 31.66
N VAL A 155 16.47 32.43 30.36
CA VAL A 155 16.80 31.13 29.74
C VAL A 155 18.23 31.14 29.24
N ASP A 156 19.01 30.07 29.49
CA ASP A 156 20.34 29.91 28.94
C ASP A 156 20.26 29.94 27.39
N PRO A 157 20.93 30.93 26.74
CA PRO A 157 20.92 31.04 25.29
C PRO A 157 21.42 29.77 24.59
N SER A 158 22.28 28.99 25.22
CA SER A 158 22.83 27.75 24.66
C SER A 158 21.82 26.62 24.68
N LEU A 159 21.01 26.48 25.73
CA LEU A 159 19.90 25.53 25.85
C LEU A 159 18.82 25.83 24.79
N ARG A 160 18.44 27.10 24.71
CA ARG A 160 17.44 27.53 23.73
C ARG A 160 17.85 27.26 22.28
N ALA A 161 19.12 27.60 21.93
CA ALA A 161 19.64 27.32 20.61
C ALA A 161 19.68 25.83 20.29
N HIS A 162 20.02 24.99 21.28
CA HIS A 162 20.01 23.55 21.13
C HIS A 162 18.58 22.99 20.95
N ALA A 163 17.64 23.43 21.78
CA ALA A 163 16.24 23.03 21.68
C ALA A 163 15.61 23.45 20.33
N GLN A 164 15.92 24.67 19.85
CA GLN A 164 15.49 25.13 18.54
C GLN A 164 16.08 24.28 17.41
N ALA A 165 17.35 23.89 17.50
CA ALA A 165 17.97 23.01 16.50
C ALA A 165 17.29 21.62 16.44
N LEU A 166 16.90 21.05 17.58
CA LEU A 166 16.11 19.81 17.64
C LEU A 166 14.75 19.98 16.98
N CYS A 167 14.05 21.08 17.28
CA CYS A 167 12.75 21.42 16.68
C CYS A 167 12.86 21.61 15.14
N ASP A 168 13.88 22.30 14.66
CA ASP A 168 14.07 22.53 13.22
C ASP A 168 14.39 21.23 12.47
N GLN A 169 15.24 20.35 13.05
CA GLN A 169 15.49 19.02 12.48
C GLN A 169 14.23 18.15 12.46
N MET A 170 13.45 18.20 13.53
CA MET A 170 12.14 17.53 13.57
C MET A 170 11.19 18.05 12.51
N GLY A 171 11.06 19.37 12.37
CA GLY A 171 10.21 19.99 11.34
C GLY A 171 10.57 19.51 9.93
N LEU A 172 11.87 19.43 9.62
CA LEU A 172 12.34 18.90 8.34
C LEU A 172 12.07 17.40 8.16
N ALA A 173 12.23 16.59 9.21
CA ALA A 173 11.95 15.16 9.16
C ALA A 173 10.44 14.90 8.99
N LEU A 174 9.61 15.60 9.75
CA LEU A 174 8.15 15.52 9.66
C LEU A 174 7.65 15.93 8.26
N GLN A 175 8.19 17.00 7.68
CA GLN A 175 7.86 17.41 6.32
C GLN A 175 8.17 16.32 5.29
N ARG A 176 9.34 15.67 5.41
CA ARG A 176 9.73 14.57 4.50
C ARG A 176 8.77 13.40 4.61
N SER A 177 8.43 12.98 5.85
CA SER A 177 7.53 11.85 6.07
C SER A 177 6.12 12.12 5.56
N LEU A 178 5.58 13.32 5.80
CA LEU A 178 4.27 13.73 5.29
C LEU A 178 4.26 13.82 3.75
N SER A 179 5.31 14.45 3.15
CA SER A 179 5.43 14.52 1.68
C SER A 179 5.51 13.14 1.04
N ALA A 180 6.27 12.21 1.64
CA ALA A 180 6.37 10.84 1.14
C ALA A 180 5.03 10.08 1.20
N ARG A 181 4.24 10.30 2.26
CA ARG A 181 2.88 9.74 2.39
C ARG A 181 1.93 10.29 1.33
N ASP A 182 1.90 11.61 1.16
CA ASP A 182 1.05 12.26 0.15
C ASP A 182 1.43 11.79 -1.27
N GLU A 183 2.72 11.68 -1.56
CA GLU A 183 3.19 11.17 -2.85
C GLU A 183 2.83 9.70 -3.07
N GLN A 184 2.95 8.86 -2.05
CA GLN A 184 2.55 7.46 -2.12
C GLN A 184 1.04 7.34 -2.35
N GLN A 185 0.22 8.08 -1.62
CA GLN A 185 -1.22 8.09 -1.78
C GLN A 185 -1.64 8.60 -3.17
N ALA A 186 -1.00 9.65 -3.67
CA ALA A 186 -1.22 10.14 -5.02
C ALA A 186 -0.84 9.12 -6.10
N ARG A 187 0.26 8.37 -5.91
CA ARG A 187 0.68 7.29 -6.81
C ARG A 187 -0.31 6.13 -6.80
N GLU A 188 -0.84 5.75 -5.64
CA GLU A 188 -1.85 4.70 -5.52
C GLU A 188 -3.13 5.10 -6.25
N LEU A 189 -3.64 6.30 -6.03
CA LEU A 189 -4.80 6.84 -6.74
C LEU A 189 -4.59 6.94 -8.26
N ALA A 190 -3.41 7.40 -8.70
CA ALA A 190 -3.07 7.49 -10.12
C ALA A 190 -2.99 6.09 -10.77
N ARG A 191 -2.46 5.10 -10.04
CA ARG A 191 -2.41 3.70 -10.51
C ARG A 191 -3.81 3.11 -10.65
N GLU A 192 -4.69 3.36 -9.69
CA GLU A 192 -6.08 2.92 -9.72
C GLU A 192 -6.84 3.54 -10.90
N GLN A 193 -6.68 4.84 -11.13
CA GLN A 193 -7.23 5.56 -12.27
C GLN A 193 -6.69 5.03 -13.61
N ALA A 194 -5.39 4.75 -13.70
CA ALA A 194 -4.77 4.21 -14.91
C ALA A 194 -5.33 2.82 -15.24
N VAL A 195 -5.49 1.94 -14.25
CA VAL A 195 -6.14 0.63 -14.41
C VAL A 195 -7.57 0.79 -14.90
N ARG A 196 -8.35 1.69 -14.29
CA ARG A 196 -9.74 1.96 -14.70
C ARG A 196 -9.83 2.47 -16.15
N THR A 197 -8.94 3.37 -16.55
CA THR A 197 -8.90 3.91 -17.91
C THR A 197 -8.48 2.84 -18.93
N ALA A 198 -7.49 2.03 -18.60
CA ALA A 198 -7.06 0.92 -19.43
C ALA A 198 -8.18 -0.13 -19.62
N LEU A 199 -8.94 -0.42 -18.53
CA LEU A 199 -10.11 -1.28 -18.56
C LEU A 199 -11.15 -0.76 -19.54
N LEU A 200 -11.51 0.52 -19.48
CA LEU A 200 -12.52 1.13 -20.36
C LEU A 200 -12.09 1.13 -21.84
N ALA A 201 -10.82 1.40 -22.11
CA ALA A 201 -10.29 1.40 -23.48
C ALA A 201 -10.31 0.00 -24.09
N ALA A 202 -9.87 -1.02 -23.36
CA ALA A 202 -9.83 -2.39 -23.82
C ALA A 202 -11.24 -3.00 -23.96
N VAL A 203 -12.15 -2.68 -23.02
CA VAL A 203 -13.58 -3.02 -23.13
C VAL A 203 -14.16 -2.48 -24.44
N SER A 204 -13.91 -1.19 -24.75
CA SER A 204 -14.43 -0.55 -25.96
C SER A 204 -13.95 -1.24 -27.23
N HIS A 205 -12.71 -1.70 -27.30
CA HIS A 205 -12.17 -2.45 -28.42
C HIS A 205 -12.86 -3.82 -28.58
N ASP A 206 -12.98 -4.55 -27.46
CA ASP A 206 -13.51 -5.92 -27.45
C ASP A 206 -15.04 -5.99 -27.67
N TYR A 207 -15.77 -4.90 -27.43
CA TYR A 207 -17.16 -4.75 -27.83
C TYR A 207 -17.35 -4.42 -29.32
N ARG A 208 -16.43 -3.64 -29.91
CA ARG A 208 -16.57 -3.22 -31.31
C ARG A 208 -16.52 -4.37 -32.29
N THR A 209 -15.67 -5.36 -32.04
CA THR A 209 -15.51 -6.52 -32.94
C THR A 209 -16.77 -7.37 -33.08
N PRO A 210 -17.40 -7.89 -32.00
CA PRO A 210 -18.64 -8.66 -32.08
C PRO A 210 -19.82 -7.82 -32.59
N LEU A 211 -19.90 -6.54 -32.23
CA LEU A 211 -20.93 -5.65 -32.75
C LEU A 211 -20.80 -5.48 -34.26
N ALA A 212 -19.59 -5.33 -34.81
CA ALA A 212 -19.37 -5.27 -36.24
C ALA A 212 -19.76 -6.57 -36.93
N SER A 213 -19.49 -7.73 -36.31
CA SER A 213 -19.89 -9.05 -36.85
C SER A 213 -21.42 -9.20 -36.85
N ILE A 214 -22.10 -8.81 -35.79
CA ILE A 214 -23.58 -8.81 -35.68
C ILE A 214 -24.17 -7.90 -36.78
N MET A 215 -23.67 -6.67 -36.89
CA MET A 215 -24.11 -5.71 -37.89
C MET A 215 -23.94 -6.23 -39.33
N SER A 216 -22.78 -6.83 -39.62
CA SER A 216 -22.51 -7.42 -40.95
C SER A 216 -23.45 -8.59 -41.27
N ALA A 217 -23.64 -9.51 -40.32
CA ALA A 217 -24.55 -10.63 -40.48
C ALA A 217 -26.00 -10.20 -40.62
N ALA A 218 -26.46 -9.23 -39.83
CA ALA A 218 -27.81 -8.66 -39.88
C ALA A 218 -28.03 -7.92 -41.23
N SER A 219 -27.04 -7.09 -41.67
CA SER A 219 -27.13 -6.39 -42.95
C SER A 219 -27.18 -7.38 -44.13
N SER A 220 -26.44 -8.49 -44.05
CA SER A 220 -26.49 -9.53 -45.08
C SER A 220 -27.85 -10.23 -45.14
N LEU A 221 -28.48 -10.47 -43.97
CA LEU A 221 -29.83 -11.04 -43.88
C LEU A 221 -30.89 -10.09 -44.45
N ASP A 222 -30.75 -8.77 -44.20
CA ASP A 222 -31.64 -7.74 -44.70
C ASP A 222 -31.54 -7.50 -46.22
N GLN A 223 -30.29 -7.20 -46.67
CA GLN A 223 -30.06 -6.78 -48.06
C GLN A 223 -30.05 -7.92 -49.09
N GLN A 224 -29.78 -9.16 -48.64
CA GLN A 224 -29.66 -10.33 -49.50
C GLN A 224 -30.67 -11.42 -49.18
N ALA A 225 -31.78 -11.09 -48.51
CA ALA A 225 -32.77 -12.04 -48.03
C ALA A 225 -33.30 -12.97 -49.12
N GLU A 226 -33.49 -12.46 -50.33
CA GLU A 226 -33.98 -13.22 -51.47
C GLU A 226 -32.94 -14.11 -52.17
N ARG A 227 -31.63 -13.77 -51.95
CA ARG A 227 -30.52 -14.50 -52.57
C ARG A 227 -29.92 -15.58 -51.68
N LEU A 228 -30.15 -15.50 -50.38
CA LEU A 228 -29.67 -16.46 -49.41
C LEU A 228 -30.62 -17.69 -49.32
N ASP A 229 -30.01 -18.87 -49.37
CA ASP A 229 -30.75 -20.09 -49.08
C ASP A 229 -31.08 -20.22 -47.56
N VAL A 230 -31.94 -21.18 -47.22
CA VAL A 230 -32.39 -21.41 -45.82
C VAL A 230 -31.22 -21.76 -44.88
N ALA A 231 -30.23 -22.51 -45.41
CA ALA A 231 -29.07 -22.92 -44.60
C ALA A 231 -28.15 -21.73 -44.31
N GLN A 232 -27.94 -20.87 -45.33
CA GLN A 232 -27.15 -19.62 -45.18
C GLN A 232 -27.83 -18.64 -44.19
N ARG A 233 -29.14 -18.44 -44.27
CA ARG A 233 -29.92 -17.62 -43.33
C ARG A 233 -29.80 -18.15 -41.91
N ARG A 234 -29.96 -19.47 -41.70
CA ARG A 234 -29.80 -20.10 -40.40
C ARG A 234 -28.40 -19.93 -39.83
N LYS A 235 -27.36 -20.06 -40.68
CA LYS A 235 -25.96 -19.86 -40.27
C LYS A 235 -25.70 -18.44 -39.81
N LEU A 236 -26.18 -17.43 -40.56
CA LEU A 236 -26.04 -16.02 -40.17
C LEU A 236 -26.81 -15.71 -38.89
N ALA A 237 -28.05 -16.18 -38.74
CA ALA A 237 -28.83 -16.01 -37.51
C ALA A 237 -28.18 -16.67 -36.31
N ALA A 238 -27.66 -17.89 -36.48
CA ALA A 238 -26.92 -18.58 -35.42
C ALA A 238 -25.64 -17.81 -34.99
N GLY A 239 -24.91 -17.25 -35.96
CA GLY A 239 -23.74 -16.39 -35.70
C GLY A 239 -24.10 -15.14 -34.92
N ILE A 240 -25.23 -14.49 -35.24
CA ILE A 240 -25.71 -13.32 -34.45
C ILE A 240 -26.00 -13.74 -33.00
N VAL A 241 -26.71 -14.85 -32.78
CA VAL A 241 -27.05 -15.34 -31.43
C VAL A 241 -25.77 -15.64 -30.65
N GLU A 242 -24.78 -16.28 -31.27
CA GLU A 242 -23.49 -16.61 -30.65
C GLU A 242 -22.73 -15.35 -30.22
N GLU A 243 -22.66 -14.33 -31.08
CA GLU A 243 -21.99 -13.07 -30.77
C GLU A 243 -22.72 -12.24 -29.69
N VAL A 244 -24.06 -12.25 -29.66
CA VAL A 244 -24.86 -11.65 -28.59
C VAL A 244 -24.59 -12.32 -27.25
N GLN A 245 -24.55 -13.66 -27.20
CA GLN A 245 -24.22 -14.40 -25.99
C GLN A 245 -22.79 -14.11 -25.52
N ARG A 246 -21.87 -13.94 -26.45
CA ARG A 246 -20.48 -13.55 -26.15
C ARG A 246 -20.41 -12.15 -25.55
N LEU A 247 -21.14 -11.18 -26.09
CA LEU A 247 -21.23 -9.82 -25.56
C LEU A 247 -21.84 -9.81 -24.15
N SER A 248 -22.89 -10.57 -23.91
CA SER A 248 -23.50 -10.69 -22.59
C SER A 248 -22.48 -11.18 -21.54
N ARG A 249 -21.76 -12.26 -21.84
CA ARG A 249 -20.68 -12.76 -20.94
C ARG A 249 -19.58 -11.75 -20.69
N LEU A 250 -19.17 -10.99 -21.74
CA LEU A 250 -18.18 -9.94 -21.60
C LEU A 250 -18.67 -8.83 -20.66
N THR A 251 -19.93 -8.41 -20.83
CA THR A 251 -20.57 -7.39 -19.97
C THR A 251 -20.60 -7.86 -18.54
N ASP A 252 -21.11 -9.08 -18.27
CA ASP A 252 -21.19 -9.64 -16.92
C ASP A 252 -19.83 -9.72 -16.24
N ASN A 253 -18.82 -10.23 -16.94
CA ASN A 253 -17.44 -10.31 -16.41
C ASN A 253 -16.84 -8.94 -16.14
N THR A 254 -17.09 -7.95 -17.01
CA THR A 254 -16.57 -6.59 -16.82
C THR A 254 -17.23 -5.90 -15.64
N LEU A 255 -18.56 -5.95 -15.54
CA LEU A 255 -19.30 -5.39 -14.39
C LEU A 255 -18.87 -6.04 -13.08
N GLN A 256 -18.66 -7.35 -13.09
CA GLN A 256 -18.19 -8.07 -11.94
C GLN A 256 -16.78 -7.68 -11.52
N LEU A 257 -15.85 -7.54 -12.48
CA LEU A 257 -14.50 -7.07 -12.22
C LEU A 257 -14.52 -5.69 -11.57
N VAL A 258 -15.33 -4.76 -12.08
CA VAL A 258 -15.50 -3.42 -11.51
C VAL A 258 -16.04 -3.48 -10.08
N ARG A 259 -17.06 -4.33 -9.84
CA ARG A 259 -17.61 -4.52 -8.48
C ARG A 259 -16.57 -5.06 -7.52
N LEU A 260 -15.84 -6.11 -7.89
CA LEU A 260 -14.85 -6.76 -7.03
C LEU A 260 -13.61 -5.89 -6.73
N HIS A 261 -13.37 -4.84 -7.52
CA HIS A 261 -12.31 -3.86 -7.28
C HIS A 261 -12.79 -2.59 -6.55
N ALA A 262 -14.10 -2.44 -6.33
CA ALA A 262 -14.61 -1.28 -5.60
C ALA A 262 -14.27 -1.39 -4.11
N PRO A 263 -13.81 -0.29 -3.46
CA PRO A 263 -13.52 -0.30 -2.03
C PRO A 263 -14.78 -0.63 -1.22
N GLY A 264 -14.65 -1.48 -0.20
CA GLY A 264 -15.75 -1.83 0.72
C GLY A 264 -16.76 -2.84 0.18
N VAL A 265 -16.50 -3.51 -0.94
CA VAL A 265 -17.32 -4.62 -1.40
C VAL A 265 -16.92 -5.89 -0.67
N GLU A 266 -17.81 -6.39 0.17
CA GLU A 266 -17.67 -7.67 0.85
C GLU A 266 -18.47 -8.75 0.12
N PRO A 267 -17.94 -9.97 -0.09
CA PRO A 267 -18.69 -11.08 -0.65
C PRO A 267 -19.77 -11.53 0.33
N GLN A 268 -20.91 -11.95 -0.20
CA GLN A 268 -21.99 -12.54 0.61
C GLN A 268 -21.66 -14.00 0.95
N CYS A 269 -20.80 -14.16 1.96
CA CYS A 269 -20.33 -15.47 2.37
C CYS A 269 -21.36 -16.20 3.26
N ASP A 270 -21.46 -17.51 3.04
CA ASP A 270 -22.15 -18.45 3.90
C ASP A 270 -21.37 -19.78 3.96
N TRP A 271 -21.77 -20.72 4.83
CA TRP A 271 -21.18 -22.04 4.93
C TRP A 271 -21.71 -22.95 3.83
N GLU A 272 -20.85 -23.18 2.84
CA GLU A 272 -21.21 -23.84 1.60
C GLU A 272 -20.46 -25.16 1.40
N SER A 273 -21.12 -26.12 0.75
CA SER A 273 -20.49 -27.37 0.37
C SER A 273 -19.70 -27.21 -0.94
N ALA A 274 -18.38 -27.47 -0.86
CA ALA A 274 -17.53 -27.51 -2.05
C ALA A 274 -18.02 -28.55 -3.07
N GLU A 275 -18.60 -29.68 -2.62
CA GLU A 275 -19.17 -30.71 -3.48
C GLU A 275 -20.37 -30.19 -4.28
N GLU A 276 -21.26 -29.42 -3.66
CA GLU A 276 -22.40 -28.81 -4.33
C GLU A 276 -22.00 -27.77 -5.36
N ILE A 277 -21.03 -26.93 -5.02
CA ILE A 277 -20.47 -25.93 -5.94
C ILE A 277 -19.85 -26.60 -7.17
N VAL A 278 -19.00 -27.63 -6.96
CA VAL A 278 -18.39 -28.41 -8.05
C VAL A 278 -19.45 -29.15 -8.86
N GLY A 279 -20.44 -29.75 -8.20
CA GLY A 279 -21.56 -30.43 -8.86
C GLY A 279 -22.38 -29.49 -9.75
N THR A 280 -22.57 -28.26 -9.31
CA THR A 280 -23.26 -27.22 -10.10
C THR A 280 -22.46 -26.79 -11.32
N ALA A 281 -21.16 -26.52 -11.16
CA ALA A 281 -20.27 -26.21 -12.28
C ALA A 281 -20.20 -27.37 -13.29
N LEU A 282 -20.13 -28.61 -12.83
CA LEU A 282 -20.15 -29.80 -13.68
C LEU A 282 -21.43 -29.94 -14.48
N ARG A 283 -22.60 -29.72 -13.86
CA ARG A 283 -23.90 -29.73 -14.55
C ARG A 283 -23.99 -28.65 -15.63
N ARG A 284 -23.53 -27.45 -15.35
CA ARG A 284 -23.50 -26.34 -16.31
C ARG A 284 -22.56 -26.63 -17.48
N ALA A 285 -21.34 -27.15 -17.20
CA ALA A 285 -20.38 -27.53 -18.24
C ALA A 285 -20.94 -28.58 -19.20
N ARG A 286 -21.56 -29.62 -18.70
CA ARG A 286 -22.20 -30.69 -19.53
C ARG A 286 -23.37 -30.21 -20.37
N ARG A 287 -24.12 -29.20 -19.94
CA ARG A 287 -25.18 -28.58 -20.76
C ARG A 287 -24.62 -27.72 -21.90
N ARG A 288 -23.46 -27.10 -21.73
CA ARG A 288 -22.86 -26.24 -22.74
C ARG A 288 -22.15 -27.01 -23.85
N ASP A 289 -21.49 -28.07 -23.51
CA ASP A 289 -20.75 -28.92 -24.45
C ASP A 289 -21.08 -30.40 -24.17
N GLY A 290 -22.14 -30.89 -24.78
CA GLY A 290 -22.61 -32.28 -24.58
C GLY A 290 -21.70 -33.35 -25.16
N GLY A 291 -20.72 -32.97 -25.97
CA GLY A 291 -19.77 -33.89 -26.61
C GLY A 291 -18.46 -34.12 -25.83
N ARG A 292 -18.08 -33.21 -24.96
CA ARG A 292 -16.80 -33.30 -24.22
C ARG A 292 -16.97 -33.92 -22.85
N GLN A 293 -15.95 -34.70 -22.44
CA GLN A 293 -15.93 -35.32 -21.13
C GLN A 293 -15.42 -34.31 -20.06
N VAL A 294 -16.35 -33.73 -19.28
CA VAL A 294 -15.99 -33.01 -18.05
C VAL A 294 -16.18 -33.96 -16.87
N ARG A 295 -15.14 -34.14 -16.07
CA ARG A 295 -15.12 -35.03 -14.90
C ARG A 295 -14.86 -34.22 -13.64
N ALA A 296 -15.51 -34.59 -12.52
CA ALA A 296 -15.22 -34.04 -11.21
C ALA A 296 -14.54 -35.11 -10.34
N ARG A 297 -13.54 -34.69 -9.56
CA ARG A 297 -12.92 -35.47 -8.50
C ARG A 297 -12.97 -34.67 -7.21
N VAL A 298 -13.90 -35.02 -6.36
CA VAL A 298 -14.08 -34.40 -5.05
C VAL A 298 -13.59 -35.37 -3.99
N GLU A 299 -12.74 -34.91 -3.10
CA GLU A 299 -12.28 -35.71 -1.96
C GLU A 299 -13.45 -35.93 -1.00
N PRO A 300 -13.68 -37.16 -0.49
CA PRO A 300 -14.77 -37.40 0.45
C PRO A 300 -14.56 -36.66 1.78
N GLY A 301 -15.64 -36.16 2.38
CA GLY A 301 -15.59 -35.56 3.72
C GLY A 301 -14.93 -34.19 3.76
N LEU A 302 -15.02 -33.41 2.70
CA LEU A 302 -14.52 -32.03 2.70
C LEU A 302 -15.27 -31.19 3.75
N PRO A 303 -14.55 -30.29 4.47
CA PRO A 303 -15.18 -29.34 5.37
C PRO A 303 -16.01 -28.31 4.58
N LEU A 304 -16.98 -27.69 5.25
CA LEU A 304 -17.70 -26.55 4.69
C LEU A 304 -16.73 -25.38 4.42
N LEU A 305 -17.01 -24.66 3.36
CA LEU A 305 -16.23 -23.50 2.94
C LEU A 305 -17.04 -22.22 3.22
N TRP A 306 -16.44 -21.28 3.94
CA TRP A 306 -17.03 -19.97 4.14
C TRP A 306 -16.81 -19.12 2.90
N CYS A 307 -17.80 -19.05 2.00
CA CYS A 307 -17.65 -18.37 0.72
C CYS A 307 -18.99 -17.89 0.14
N ASP A 308 -18.89 -17.01 -0.84
CA ASP A 308 -20.00 -16.66 -1.74
C ASP A 308 -20.08 -17.73 -2.84
N ALA A 309 -21.05 -18.64 -2.73
CA ALA A 309 -21.21 -19.77 -3.65
C ALA A 309 -21.42 -19.35 -5.10
N MET A 310 -22.06 -18.18 -5.33
CA MET A 310 -22.26 -17.65 -6.69
C MET A 310 -20.94 -17.24 -7.32
N LEU A 311 -20.12 -16.51 -6.58
CA LEU A 311 -18.80 -16.07 -7.04
C LEU A 311 -17.85 -17.25 -7.28
N VAL A 312 -17.80 -18.20 -6.35
CA VAL A 312 -16.94 -19.40 -6.49
C VAL A 312 -17.43 -20.28 -7.65
N SER A 313 -18.75 -20.44 -7.83
CA SER A 313 -19.28 -21.15 -9.00
C SER A 313 -18.90 -20.47 -10.31
N GLN A 314 -18.95 -19.14 -10.37
CA GLN A 314 -18.52 -18.38 -11.55
C GLN A 314 -17.03 -18.52 -11.82
N LEU A 315 -16.19 -18.52 -10.78
CA LEU A 315 -14.76 -18.80 -10.91
C LEU A 315 -14.55 -20.16 -11.61
N LEU A 316 -15.24 -21.22 -11.14
CA LEU A 316 -15.15 -22.54 -11.75
C LEU A 316 -15.70 -22.55 -13.19
N ASP A 317 -16.82 -21.89 -13.46
CA ASP A 317 -17.40 -21.76 -14.80
C ASP A 317 -16.42 -21.10 -15.78
N ASN A 318 -15.76 -20.00 -15.38
CA ASN A 318 -14.75 -19.33 -16.20
C ASN A 318 -13.50 -20.19 -16.46
N LEU A 319 -13.03 -20.93 -15.45
CA LEU A 319 -11.89 -21.84 -15.60
C LEU A 319 -12.24 -23.03 -16.50
N VAL A 320 -13.45 -23.60 -16.37
CA VAL A 320 -13.93 -24.68 -17.23
C VAL A 320 -14.11 -24.21 -18.67
N ASP A 321 -14.70 -23.03 -18.90
CA ASP A 321 -14.83 -22.45 -20.23
C ASP A 321 -13.46 -22.25 -20.91
N ASN A 322 -12.46 -21.82 -20.16
CA ASN A 322 -11.09 -21.74 -20.65
C ASN A 322 -10.52 -23.12 -21.00
N ALA A 323 -10.68 -24.11 -20.13
CA ALA A 323 -10.21 -25.46 -20.36
C ALA A 323 -10.86 -26.12 -21.59
N LEU A 324 -12.16 -25.91 -21.79
CA LEU A 324 -12.90 -26.37 -22.96
C LEU A 324 -12.46 -25.66 -24.23
N LYS A 325 -12.17 -24.37 -24.15
CA LYS A 325 -11.75 -23.54 -25.30
C LYS A 325 -10.34 -23.89 -25.79
N TYR A 326 -9.38 -24.10 -24.88
CA TYR A 326 -7.98 -24.27 -25.21
C TYR A 326 -7.53 -25.72 -25.21
N GLY A 327 -8.25 -26.60 -24.52
CA GLY A 327 -7.98 -28.03 -24.52
C GLY A 327 -8.34 -28.72 -25.84
N PRO A 328 -7.70 -29.86 -26.19
CA PRO A 328 -8.08 -30.65 -27.34
C PRO A 328 -9.46 -31.28 -27.15
N PRO A 329 -10.24 -31.49 -28.23
CA PRO A 329 -11.63 -31.98 -28.14
C PRO A 329 -11.74 -33.36 -27.48
N ASP A 330 -10.73 -34.22 -27.66
CA ASP A 330 -10.73 -35.60 -27.21
C ASP A 330 -10.22 -35.80 -25.76
N ALA A 331 -9.68 -34.73 -25.15
CA ALA A 331 -9.15 -34.84 -23.80
C ALA A 331 -10.17 -34.36 -22.74
N PRO A 332 -10.28 -35.07 -21.60
CA PRO A 332 -11.19 -34.66 -20.53
C PRO A 332 -10.69 -33.41 -19.82
N VAL A 333 -11.64 -32.56 -19.43
CA VAL A 333 -11.43 -31.48 -18.44
C VAL A 333 -11.77 -32.02 -17.05
N GLU A 334 -10.90 -31.79 -16.10
CA GLU A 334 -11.05 -32.27 -14.72
C GLU A 334 -11.26 -31.11 -13.76
N ILE A 335 -12.34 -31.15 -12.97
CA ILE A 335 -12.58 -30.26 -11.83
C ILE A 335 -12.17 -31.02 -10.56
N LEU A 336 -11.34 -30.42 -9.71
CA LEU A 336 -10.89 -31.03 -8.47
C LEU A 336 -11.29 -30.18 -7.27
N ALA A 337 -11.68 -30.86 -6.18
CA ALA A 337 -11.79 -30.24 -4.86
C ALA A 337 -11.05 -31.12 -3.84
N ARG A 338 -10.16 -30.54 -3.07
CA ARG A 338 -9.37 -31.21 -2.06
C ARG A 338 -9.13 -30.34 -0.85
N HIS A 339 -8.96 -30.97 0.30
CA HIS A 339 -8.47 -30.35 1.51
C HIS A 339 -6.93 -30.40 1.55
N ILE A 340 -6.27 -29.23 1.74
CA ILE A 340 -4.81 -29.13 1.86
C ILE A 340 -4.49 -28.24 3.06
N ALA A 341 -4.06 -28.84 4.14
CA ALA A 341 -3.76 -28.17 5.41
C ALA A 341 -4.95 -27.33 5.90
N ASP A 342 -4.81 -26.02 5.98
CA ASP A 342 -5.83 -25.03 6.39
C ASP A 342 -6.60 -24.42 5.21
N ARG A 343 -6.51 -25.03 4.01
CA ARG A 343 -7.09 -24.46 2.78
C ARG A 343 -7.89 -25.48 1.99
N MET A 344 -8.90 -24.99 1.29
CA MET A 344 -9.61 -25.72 0.24
C MET A 344 -8.97 -25.45 -1.11
N LEU A 345 -8.52 -26.47 -1.79
CA LEU A 345 -8.08 -26.41 -3.18
C LEU A 345 -9.26 -26.71 -4.11
N LEU A 346 -9.62 -25.74 -4.94
CA LEU A 346 -10.48 -25.90 -6.11
C LEU A 346 -9.63 -25.76 -7.36
N ALA A 347 -9.59 -26.74 -8.22
CA ALA A 347 -8.74 -26.70 -9.41
C ALA A 347 -9.48 -27.17 -10.66
N VAL A 348 -9.12 -26.55 -11.80
CA VAL A 348 -9.56 -26.99 -13.13
C VAL A 348 -8.32 -27.35 -13.95
N ARG A 349 -8.32 -28.54 -14.54
CA ARG A 349 -7.21 -29.12 -15.28
C ARG A 349 -7.60 -29.43 -16.71
N ASP A 350 -6.75 -29.00 -17.64
CA ASP A 350 -6.87 -29.30 -19.06
C ASP A 350 -5.67 -30.08 -19.60
N ARG A 351 -5.71 -30.43 -20.89
CA ARG A 351 -4.63 -31.05 -21.66
C ARG A 351 -4.29 -30.23 -22.90
N GLY A 352 -4.45 -28.89 -22.81
CA GLY A 352 -4.12 -27.97 -23.89
C GLY A 352 -2.62 -27.83 -24.14
N PRO A 353 -2.22 -26.84 -24.97
CA PRO A 353 -0.82 -26.58 -25.31
C PRO A 353 0.03 -26.11 -24.14
N GLY A 354 -0.60 -25.76 -23.00
CA GLY A 354 0.08 -25.14 -21.86
C GLY A 354 0.34 -23.65 -22.07
N ILE A 355 0.97 -23.02 -21.07
CA ILE A 355 1.29 -21.59 -21.07
C ILE A 355 2.79 -21.44 -20.78
N ALA A 356 3.48 -20.67 -21.64
CA ALA A 356 4.91 -20.39 -21.49
C ALA A 356 5.21 -19.67 -20.18
N LEU A 357 6.38 -19.91 -19.58
CA LEU A 357 6.76 -19.42 -18.26
C LEU A 357 6.61 -17.89 -18.13
N ALA A 358 7.00 -17.14 -19.15
CA ALA A 358 6.92 -15.68 -19.18
C ALA A 358 5.47 -15.13 -19.13
N TRP A 359 4.48 -15.96 -19.44
CA TRP A 359 3.07 -15.57 -19.50
C TRP A 359 2.24 -16.04 -18.30
N ARG A 360 2.78 -16.94 -17.45
CA ARG A 360 2.00 -17.57 -16.37
C ARG A 360 1.43 -16.60 -15.34
N GLU A 361 2.15 -15.55 -15.02
CA GLU A 361 1.62 -14.48 -14.15
C GLU A 361 0.74 -13.50 -14.93
N ARG A 362 1.13 -13.18 -16.16
CA ARG A 362 0.46 -12.19 -16.99
C ARG A 362 -0.89 -12.64 -17.53
N VAL A 363 -1.18 -13.94 -17.60
CA VAL A 363 -2.50 -14.45 -18.06
C VAL A 363 -3.65 -14.07 -17.14
N PHE A 364 -3.36 -13.67 -15.90
CA PHE A 364 -4.33 -13.16 -14.95
C PHE A 364 -4.53 -11.65 -15.03
N ASP A 365 -3.70 -10.94 -15.78
CA ASP A 365 -3.87 -9.52 -16.01
C ASP A 365 -5.04 -9.30 -16.98
N VAL A 366 -5.75 -8.20 -16.79
CA VAL A 366 -6.94 -7.89 -17.58
C VAL A 366 -6.53 -7.66 -19.03
N PHE A 367 -7.26 -8.25 -19.98
CA PHE A 367 -7.05 -8.17 -21.45
C PHE A 367 -5.74 -8.77 -21.98
N GLN A 368 -5.01 -9.54 -21.14
CA GLN A 368 -3.85 -10.25 -21.63
C GLN A 368 -4.25 -11.50 -22.44
N ARG A 369 -3.64 -11.66 -23.62
CA ARG A 369 -3.79 -12.81 -24.50
C ARG A 369 -2.41 -13.25 -24.96
N GLY A 370 -2.16 -14.57 -25.03
CA GLY A 370 -0.90 -15.09 -25.54
C GLY A 370 -0.67 -14.70 -27.02
N GLU A 371 0.55 -14.40 -27.39
CA GLU A 371 0.93 -13.94 -28.74
C GLU A 371 0.52 -14.93 -29.87
N SER A 372 0.51 -16.22 -29.57
CA SER A 372 0.12 -17.26 -30.55
C SER A 372 -1.40 -17.39 -30.76
N ASP A 373 -2.24 -16.75 -29.94
CA ASP A 373 -3.69 -16.98 -29.90
C ASP A 373 -4.53 -15.76 -30.34
N ALA A 374 -3.88 -14.63 -30.57
CA ALA A 374 -4.56 -13.35 -30.81
C ALA A 374 -5.45 -13.37 -32.07
N SER A 375 -5.19 -14.25 -33.03
CA SER A 375 -5.88 -14.29 -34.34
C SER A 375 -6.82 -15.48 -34.53
N GLN A 376 -6.77 -16.52 -33.68
CA GLN A 376 -7.49 -17.78 -33.98
C GLN A 376 -8.64 -18.17 -33.04
N ARG A 377 -8.70 -17.69 -31.79
CA ARG A 377 -9.77 -18.07 -30.84
C ARG A 377 -10.38 -16.85 -30.16
N PRO A 378 -11.70 -16.66 -30.21
CA PRO A 378 -12.36 -15.50 -29.65
C PRO A 378 -12.33 -15.52 -28.11
N GLY A 379 -11.95 -14.39 -27.47
CA GLY A 379 -11.97 -14.23 -26.01
C GLY A 379 -11.50 -12.85 -25.57
N ALA A 380 -12.18 -12.25 -24.59
CA ALA A 380 -11.92 -10.89 -24.13
C ALA A 380 -10.75 -10.73 -23.13
N GLY A 381 -10.12 -11.83 -22.69
CA GLY A 381 -9.01 -11.76 -21.72
C GLY A 381 -9.42 -11.28 -20.32
N VAL A 382 -10.72 -11.26 -19.98
CA VAL A 382 -11.24 -10.76 -18.70
C VAL A 382 -11.50 -11.91 -17.71
N GLY A 383 -11.83 -13.12 -18.21
CA GLY A 383 -12.30 -14.23 -17.37
C GLY A 383 -11.31 -14.66 -16.28
N LEU A 384 -10.01 -14.77 -16.59
CA LEU A 384 -8.98 -15.14 -15.60
C LEU A 384 -8.72 -14.03 -14.58
N ALA A 385 -8.82 -12.77 -15.00
CA ALA A 385 -8.74 -11.62 -14.08
C ALA A 385 -9.90 -11.61 -13.08
N VAL A 386 -11.13 -11.92 -13.53
CA VAL A 386 -12.30 -12.11 -12.65
C VAL A 386 -12.05 -13.26 -11.67
N CYS A 387 -11.53 -14.40 -12.13
CA CYS A 387 -11.20 -15.53 -11.26
C CYS A 387 -10.19 -15.14 -10.16
N ARG A 388 -9.14 -14.38 -10.53
CA ARG A 388 -8.15 -13.89 -9.56
C ARG A 388 -8.75 -12.89 -8.56
N ALA A 389 -9.64 -12.02 -9.01
CA ALA A 389 -10.37 -11.09 -8.14
C ALA A 389 -11.29 -11.83 -7.17
N ILE A 390 -12.04 -12.83 -7.65
CA ILE A 390 -12.89 -13.67 -6.79
C ILE A 390 -12.07 -14.39 -5.73
N ALA A 391 -10.95 -15.01 -6.09
CA ALA A 391 -10.06 -15.66 -5.13
C ALA A 391 -9.60 -14.68 -4.04
N ARG A 392 -9.18 -13.47 -4.44
CA ARG A 392 -8.68 -12.42 -3.51
C ARG A 392 -9.72 -11.91 -2.52
N VAL A 393 -10.96 -11.66 -2.95
CA VAL A 393 -12.00 -11.18 -2.02
C VAL A 393 -12.41 -12.24 -0.99
N HIS A 394 -12.13 -13.53 -1.26
CA HIS A 394 -12.27 -14.62 -0.31
C HIS A 394 -10.99 -14.87 0.53
N GLY A 395 -9.97 -14.00 0.44
CA GLY A 395 -8.69 -14.18 1.15
C GLY A 395 -7.83 -15.30 0.59
N GLY A 396 -8.14 -15.78 -0.61
CA GLY A 396 -7.45 -16.87 -1.30
C GLY A 396 -6.52 -16.42 -2.41
N GLU A 397 -5.97 -17.39 -3.12
CA GLU A 397 -5.03 -17.19 -4.21
C GLU A 397 -5.39 -18.09 -5.40
N LEU A 398 -5.24 -17.55 -6.62
CA LEU A 398 -5.36 -18.31 -7.86
C LEU A 398 -3.99 -18.38 -8.55
N THR A 399 -3.53 -19.61 -8.79
CA THR A 399 -2.24 -19.90 -9.41
C THR A 399 -2.39 -20.81 -10.63
N LEU A 400 -1.38 -20.78 -11.50
CA LEU A 400 -1.28 -21.65 -12.67
C LEU A 400 -0.09 -22.58 -12.53
N ARG A 401 -0.36 -23.89 -12.62
CA ARG A 401 0.68 -24.91 -12.66
C ARG A 401 0.70 -25.66 -14.00
N PRO A 402 1.88 -25.84 -14.60
CA PRO A 402 2.00 -26.69 -15.78
C PRO A 402 1.78 -28.16 -15.39
N ARG A 403 1.20 -28.92 -16.31
CA ARG A 403 1.03 -30.37 -16.12
C ARG A 403 2.12 -31.15 -16.87
N SER A 404 2.54 -32.29 -16.32
CA SER A 404 3.34 -33.28 -17.04
C SER A 404 2.54 -33.77 -18.26
N HIS A 405 3.18 -33.86 -19.41
CA HIS A 405 2.56 -34.27 -20.70
C HIS A 405 1.57 -33.25 -21.30
N GLY A 406 1.77 -31.94 -21.04
CA GLY A 406 0.98 -30.84 -21.58
C GLY A 406 -0.26 -30.48 -20.78
N GLY A 407 -0.74 -29.25 -21.00
CA GLY A 407 -1.90 -28.68 -20.31
C GLY A 407 -1.58 -27.85 -19.10
N CYS A 408 -2.63 -27.29 -18.52
CA CYS A 408 -2.60 -26.40 -17.36
C CYS A 408 -3.44 -26.94 -16.22
N SER A 409 -3.04 -26.58 -15.00
CA SER A 409 -3.85 -26.70 -13.78
C SER A 409 -4.01 -25.28 -13.22
N PHE A 410 -5.22 -24.73 -13.27
CA PHE A 410 -5.57 -23.52 -12.55
C PHE A 410 -6.02 -23.91 -11.15
N GLU A 411 -5.33 -23.44 -10.14
CA GLU A 411 -5.49 -23.86 -8.75
C GLU A 411 -5.88 -22.65 -7.88
N CYS A 412 -7.09 -22.67 -7.36
CA CYS A 412 -7.62 -21.71 -6.40
C CYS A 412 -7.53 -22.29 -5.00
N LEU A 413 -6.77 -21.64 -4.12
CA LEU A 413 -6.62 -21.98 -2.71
C LEU A 413 -7.44 -20.97 -1.89
N LEU A 414 -8.50 -21.43 -1.21
CA LEU A 414 -9.33 -20.63 -0.33
C LEU A 414 -9.07 -21.02 1.13
N PRO A 415 -9.00 -20.05 2.06
CA PRO A 415 -8.79 -20.36 3.48
C PRO A 415 -10.02 -21.06 4.05
N LEU A 416 -9.79 -22.08 4.87
CA LEU A 416 -10.83 -22.69 5.67
C LEU A 416 -10.96 -21.93 6.99
N ARG A 417 -12.20 -21.76 7.44
CA ARG A 417 -12.51 -21.21 8.78
C ARG A 417 -13.14 -22.32 9.62
N GLU A 418 -13.03 -22.22 10.91
CA GLU A 418 -13.79 -23.07 11.80
C GLU A 418 -15.25 -22.61 11.81
N PRO A 419 -16.23 -23.48 11.49
CA PRO A 419 -17.62 -23.13 11.64
C PRO A 419 -17.90 -22.78 13.12
N PRO A 420 -18.80 -21.83 13.40
CA PRO A 420 -19.19 -21.56 14.77
C PRO A 420 -19.68 -22.88 15.37
N SER A 421 -19.12 -23.25 16.53
CA SER A 421 -19.63 -24.38 17.30
C SER A 421 -21.08 -24.11 17.62
N ASP A 422 -21.99 -25.01 17.25
CA ASP A 422 -23.37 -24.92 17.67
C ASP A 422 -23.41 -24.65 19.18
N PRO A 423 -24.24 -23.70 19.66
CA PRO A 423 -24.45 -23.54 21.08
C PRO A 423 -24.92 -24.91 21.63
N PRO A 424 -24.39 -25.35 22.80
CA PRO A 424 -24.81 -26.63 23.36
C PRO A 424 -26.37 -26.63 23.39
N GLU A 425 -26.96 -27.68 22.78
CA GLU A 425 -28.38 -27.88 22.84
C GLU A 425 -28.83 -27.64 24.29
N SER A 426 -29.64 -26.61 24.51
CA SER A 426 -30.20 -26.34 25.82
C SER A 426 -31.00 -27.60 26.17
N GLU A 427 -30.45 -28.39 27.11
CA GLU A 427 -31.23 -29.41 27.81
C GLU A 427 -32.49 -28.72 28.33
N ASN A 428 -33.57 -28.99 27.66
CA ASN A 428 -34.90 -28.54 28.08
C ASN A 428 -35.32 -29.44 29.23
N PRO A 429 -35.69 -28.92 30.42
CA PRO A 429 -36.01 -29.67 31.62
C PRO A 429 -37.33 -30.47 31.47
#